data_e122ddd3b221511729ee9e9c9be4fc76
#
_entry.id   e122ddd3b221511729ee9e9c9be4fc76
#
_cell.length_a   1.000
_cell.length_b   1.000
_cell.length_c   1.000
_cell.angle_alpha   90.00
_cell.angle_beta   90.00
_cell.angle_gamma   90.00
#
_symmetry.space_group_name_H-M   'P 1'
#
loop_
_entity.id
_entity.type
_entity.pdbx_description
1 polymer ?
#
loop_
_entity_poly.entity_id
_entity_poly.type
_entity_poly.pdbx_seq_one_letter_code
_entity_poly.pdbx_strand_id
1 'polypeptide(L)'
;MTLSRRKLFLIGGGVFILAAAGVTGAVMLPRLTSPAIADPPPSDLAAELAKPGPEGDMVLGSDKAPVTIIEYASMTCPHCAHFSETTFPELKKRYIDTGKVRYIFREFPFDKLAAAGFMLARCASKDGGSERYMAVVETLFAKQNDWAIQGDAVTPLKNIAKQFGFTDESFNACLTDQKTLNDIEAVRNRAVEKLGVNSTPTFFVNGKKVVGDVPIETLAKEIDTYLKTG
;
A
#
# COMPACT_ATOMS: atom_id res chain seq x y z
N MET A 1 -15.54 13.03 -63.92
CA MET A 1 -15.57 12.29 -65.18
C MET A 1 -15.67 10.84 -64.87
N THR A 2 -16.89 10.32 -65.22
CA THR A 2 -17.31 9.07 -65.89
C THR A 2 -17.09 7.81 -65.07
N LEU A 3 -18.14 7.25 -64.44
CA LEU A 3 -19.23 6.33 -64.90
C LEU A 3 -18.75 5.17 -65.76
N SER A 4 -19.01 3.93 -65.33
CA SER A 4 -19.73 2.91 -66.12
C SER A 4 -19.70 1.52 -65.44
N ARG A 5 -20.82 1.05 -65.04
CA ARG A 5 -21.82 0.07 -65.57
C ARG A 5 -21.49 -1.39 -65.22
N ARG A 6 -22.38 -1.94 -64.37
CA ARG A 6 -23.34 -3.06 -64.54
C ARG A 6 -22.84 -4.27 -65.31
N LYS A 7 -22.95 -5.45 -64.69
CA LYS A 7 -23.69 -6.59 -65.32
C LYS A 7 -24.28 -7.48 -64.22
N LEU A 8 -25.57 -7.60 -64.30
CA LEU A 8 -26.52 -8.49 -63.67
C LEU A 8 -26.49 -9.84 -64.42
N PHE A 9 -26.41 -10.95 -63.73
CA PHE A 9 -26.85 -12.28 -64.24
C PHE A 9 -27.67 -12.97 -63.19
N LEU A 10 -28.97 -13.10 -63.54
CA LEU A 10 -29.97 -13.98 -62.95
C LEU A 10 -30.02 -15.27 -63.75
N ILE A 11 -29.96 -16.41 -63.11
CA ILE A 11 -30.51 -17.74 -63.52
C ILE A 11 -30.38 -18.56 -62.21
N GLY A 12 -31.40 -19.09 -61.57
CA GLY A 12 -32.57 -19.82 -61.95
C GLY A 12 -32.50 -21.19 -61.32
N GLY A 13 -33.36 -21.48 -60.31
CA GLY A 13 -33.97 -22.75 -60.07
C GLY A 13 -33.24 -23.87 -59.35
N GLY A 14 -33.82 -24.33 -58.24
CA GLY A 14 -33.51 -25.64 -57.68
C GLY A 14 -33.80 -25.76 -56.19
N VAL A 15 -35.06 -25.99 -55.82
CA VAL A 15 -35.46 -26.41 -54.47
C VAL A 15 -35.05 -27.86 -54.28
N PHE A 16 -34.14 -28.11 -53.38
CA PHE A 16 -33.96 -29.45 -52.78
C PHE A 16 -34.03 -29.31 -51.26
N ILE A 17 -35.12 -29.78 -50.68
CA ILE A 17 -35.29 -29.99 -49.26
C ILE A 17 -34.57 -31.28 -48.90
N LEU A 18 -33.48 -31.17 -48.16
CA LEU A 18 -32.89 -32.31 -47.47
C LEU A 18 -32.85 -31.94 -45.98
N ALA A 19 -33.67 -32.63 -45.19
CA ALA A 19 -33.64 -32.65 -43.77
C ALA A 19 -32.33 -33.32 -43.33
N ALA A 20 -31.43 -32.58 -42.70
CA ALA A 20 -30.27 -33.13 -42.01
C ALA A 20 -30.34 -32.72 -40.56
N ALA A 21 -30.36 -33.72 -39.69
CA ALA A 21 -30.37 -33.63 -38.24
C ALA A 21 -29.20 -32.76 -37.75
N GLY A 22 -29.54 -31.73 -37.00
CA GLY A 22 -28.56 -30.84 -36.38
C GLY A 22 -27.81 -31.53 -35.24
N VAL A 23 -26.55 -31.82 -35.47
CA VAL A 23 -25.56 -32.01 -34.36
C VAL A 23 -24.88 -30.66 -34.17
N THR A 24 -25.38 -29.87 -33.21
CA THR A 24 -24.71 -28.70 -32.74
C THR A 24 -23.53 -29.13 -31.84
N GLY A 25 -22.39 -29.40 -32.46
CA GLY A 25 -21.12 -29.57 -31.75
C GLY A 25 -20.72 -28.21 -31.23
N ALA A 26 -20.95 -27.94 -29.93
CA ALA A 26 -20.36 -26.83 -29.23
C ALA A 26 -18.84 -27.06 -29.17
N VAL A 27 -18.09 -26.33 -29.97
CA VAL A 27 -16.64 -26.28 -29.90
C VAL A 27 -16.32 -25.57 -28.58
N MET A 28 -16.02 -26.35 -27.52
CA MET A 28 -15.58 -25.88 -26.26
C MET A 28 -14.11 -25.44 -26.43
N LEU A 29 -13.89 -24.15 -26.71
CA LEU A 29 -12.56 -23.56 -26.63
C LEU A 29 -12.05 -23.67 -25.17
N PRO A 30 -10.88 -24.28 -24.94
CA PRO A 30 -10.31 -24.27 -23.60
C PRO A 30 -10.07 -22.82 -23.20
N ARG A 31 -10.77 -22.37 -22.16
CA ARG A 31 -10.42 -21.13 -21.45
C ARG A 31 -9.01 -21.32 -20.91
N LEU A 32 -8.06 -20.60 -21.48
CA LEU A 32 -6.76 -20.38 -20.86
C LEU A 32 -7.01 -19.57 -19.59
N THR A 33 -7.26 -20.25 -18.48
CA THR A 33 -7.23 -19.65 -17.15
C THR A 33 -5.77 -19.31 -16.90
N SER A 34 -5.42 -18.02 -16.94
CA SER A 34 -4.17 -17.57 -16.36
C SER A 34 -4.07 -18.15 -14.95
N PRO A 35 -2.92 -18.68 -14.54
CA PRO A 35 -2.76 -19.12 -13.17
C PRO A 35 -3.01 -17.90 -12.27
N ALA A 36 -4.12 -17.91 -11.55
CA ALA A 36 -4.31 -16.99 -10.44
C ALA A 36 -3.14 -17.28 -9.48
N ILE A 37 -2.32 -16.26 -9.21
CA ILE A 37 -1.37 -16.32 -8.11
C ILE A 37 -2.25 -16.55 -6.88
N ALA A 38 -2.23 -17.77 -6.37
CA ALA A 38 -3.01 -18.13 -5.19
C ALA A 38 -2.51 -17.25 -4.05
N ASP A 39 -3.42 -16.54 -3.38
CA ASP A 39 -3.09 -15.89 -2.12
C ASP A 39 -2.50 -16.95 -1.19
N PRO A 40 -1.42 -16.62 -0.45
CA PRO A 40 -0.84 -17.55 0.51
C PRO A 40 -1.92 -18.01 1.48
N PRO A 41 -1.86 -19.27 1.95
CA PRO A 41 -2.86 -19.79 2.88
C PRO A 41 -2.95 -18.88 4.10
N PRO A 42 -4.14 -18.67 4.70
CA PRO A 42 -4.37 -17.70 5.76
C PRO A 42 -3.41 -17.80 6.95
N SER A 43 -2.95 -19.01 7.28
CA SER A 43 -1.96 -19.26 8.34
C SER A 43 -0.59 -18.62 8.02
N ASP A 44 -0.14 -18.71 6.77
CA ASP A 44 1.17 -18.20 6.35
C ASP A 44 1.16 -16.67 6.27
N LEU A 45 0.05 -16.09 5.79
CA LEU A 45 -0.14 -14.64 5.76
C LEU A 45 -0.12 -14.06 7.18
N ALA A 46 -0.86 -14.64 8.11
CA ALA A 46 -0.90 -14.18 9.50
C ALA A 46 0.49 -14.26 10.14
N ALA A 47 1.22 -15.35 9.92
CA ALA A 47 2.58 -15.54 10.42
C ALA A 47 3.56 -14.52 9.83
N GLU A 48 3.46 -14.21 8.53
CA GLU A 48 4.31 -13.18 7.90
C GLU A 48 3.96 -11.77 8.39
N LEU A 49 2.69 -11.44 8.57
CA LEU A 49 2.25 -10.14 9.11
C LEU A 49 2.71 -9.94 10.55
N ALA A 50 2.75 -11.01 11.36
CA ALA A 50 3.19 -10.95 12.76
C ALA A 50 4.71 -10.74 12.91
N LYS A 51 5.53 -11.00 11.89
CA LYS A 51 6.97 -10.78 11.95
C LYS A 51 7.30 -9.28 11.92
N PRO A 52 7.97 -8.71 12.94
CA PRO A 52 8.41 -7.34 12.90
C PRO A 52 9.51 -7.11 11.85
N GLY A 53 9.80 -5.84 11.59
CA GLY A 53 11.01 -5.46 10.85
C GLY A 53 12.28 -5.73 11.67
N PRO A 54 13.49 -5.69 11.05
CA PRO A 54 14.76 -5.92 11.75
C PRO A 54 15.00 -4.96 12.92
N GLU A 55 14.55 -3.72 12.84
CA GLU A 55 14.63 -2.72 13.90
C GLU A 55 13.35 -2.64 14.76
N GLY A 56 12.47 -3.64 14.67
CA GLY A 56 11.16 -3.64 15.31
C GLY A 56 10.11 -2.86 14.54
N ASP A 57 8.84 -3.03 14.94
CA ASP A 57 7.70 -2.29 14.39
C ASP A 57 7.51 -0.96 15.11
N MET A 58 7.02 0.05 14.39
CA MET A 58 6.55 1.31 14.97
C MET A 58 5.06 1.17 15.27
N VAL A 59 4.73 1.19 16.55
CA VAL A 59 3.40 0.80 17.05
C VAL A 59 2.77 1.94 17.82
N LEU A 60 1.49 2.22 17.53
CA LEU A 60 0.62 3.06 18.34
C LEU A 60 -0.55 2.25 18.87
N GLY A 61 -1.09 2.65 20.01
CA GLY A 61 -2.21 1.98 20.66
C GLY A 61 -1.79 0.84 21.58
N SER A 62 -2.78 0.08 22.03
CA SER A 62 -2.57 -0.97 23.03
C SER A 62 -2.19 -2.31 22.41
N ASP A 63 -1.23 -3.00 23.01
CA ASP A 63 -0.90 -4.39 22.63
C ASP A 63 -2.05 -5.38 22.92
N LYS A 64 -3.04 -4.98 23.74
CA LYS A 64 -4.24 -5.74 24.06
C LYS A 64 -5.42 -5.40 23.15
N ALA A 65 -5.24 -4.51 22.15
CA ALA A 65 -6.31 -4.14 21.24
C ALA A 65 -6.81 -5.36 20.44
N PRO A 66 -8.13 -5.54 20.29
CA PRO A 66 -8.69 -6.69 19.56
C PRO A 66 -8.45 -6.62 18.06
N VAL A 67 -8.14 -5.44 17.52
CA VAL A 67 -7.89 -5.24 16.09
C VAL A 67 -6.46 -4.73 15.88
N THR A 68 -5.74 -5.37 14.98
CA THR A 68 -4.43 -4.90 14.50
C THR A 68 -4.56 -4.36 13.09
N ILE A 69 -4.07 -3.15 12.88
CA ILE A 69 -3.91 -2.56 11.53
C ILE A 69 -2.42 -2.42 11.26
N ILE A 70 -1.98 -2.96 10.12
CA ILE A 70 -0.62 -2.75 9.61
C ILE A 70 -0.73 -1.91 8.35
N GLU A 71 -0.11 -0.74 8.33
CA GLU A 71 -0.01 0.11 7.15
C GLU A 71 1.38 -0.01 6.53
N TYR A 72 1.43 -0.23 5.22
CA TYR A 72 2.63 -0.04 4.40
C TYR A 72 2.49 1.26 3.61
N ALA A 73 3.41 2.20 3.85
CA ALA A 73 3.37 3.53 3.26
C ALA A 73 4.72 3.94 2.66
N SER A 74 4.69 4.88 1.72
CA SER A 74 5.89 5.54 1.17
C SER A 74 5.86 7.03 1.45
N MET A 75 6.99 7.58 1.89
CA MET A 75 7.11 9.00 2.23
C MET A 75 6.93 9.94 1.04
N THR A 76 7.13 9.46 -0.18
CA THR A 76 6.93 10.23 -1.42
C THR A 76 5.59 9.97 -2.09
N CYS A 77 4.74 9.10 -1.50
CA CYS A 77 3.42 8.80 -2.05
C CYS A 77 2.40 9.86 -1.65
N PRO A 78 1.77 10.58 -2.61
CA PRO A 78 0.77 11.61 -2.30
C PRO A 78 -0.51 11.05 -1.65
N HIS A 79 -0.89 9.83 -1.97
CA HIS A 79 -2.03 9.16 -1.33
C HIS A 79 -1.76 8.82 0.13
N CYS A 80 -0.50 8.51 0.50
CA CYS A 80 -0.11 8.30 1.90
C CYS A 80 -0.15 9.62 2.68
N ALA A 81 0.31 10.73 2.07
CA ALA A 81 0.22 12.06 2.68
C ALA A 81 -1.26 12.45 2.91
N HIS A 82 -2.11 12.28 1.90
CA HIS A 82 -3.54 12.59 2.03
C HIS A 82 -4.21 11.74 3.11
N PHE A 83 -3.96 10.44 3.16
CA PHE A 83 -4.45 9.56 4.23
C PHE A 83 -3.99 10.05 5.61
N SER A 84 -2.70 10.37 5.75
CA SER A 84 -2.10 10.87 7.00
C SER A 84 -2.74 12.17 7.49
N GLU A 85 -3.12 13.06 6.57
CA GLU A 85 -3.72 14.35 6.90
C GLU A 85 -5.23 14.28 7.17
N THR A 86 -5.95 13.37 6.52
CA THR A 86 -7.41 13.36 6.51
C THR A 86 -8.02 12.20 7.29
N THR A 87 -7.57 10.98 7.04
CA THR A 87 -8.17 9.76 7.61
C THR A 87 -7.50 9.32 8.90
N PHE A 88 -6.16 9.41 8.97
CA PHE A 88 -5.41 8.94 10.13
C PHE A 88 -5.77 9.65 11.44
N PRO A 89 -6.02 10.99 11.50
CA PRO A 89 -6.44 11.64 12.74
C PRO A 89 -7.76 11.08 13.30
N GLU A 90 -8.72 10.76 12.44
CA GLU A 90 -9.99 10.14 12.85
C GLU A 90 -9.80 8.68 13.27
N LEU A 91 -8.95 7.92 12.57
CA LEU A 91 -8.57 6.56 12.96
C LEU A 91 -7.91 6.56 14.34
N LYS A 92 -6.96 7.48 14.57
CA LYS A 92 -6.27 7.64 15.85
C LYS A 92 -7.24 7.93 16.97
N LYS A 93 -8.05 8.97 16.83
CA LYS A 93 -9.00 9.42 17.84
C LYS A 93 -10.07 8.39 18.18
N ARG A 94 -10.65 7.72 17.16
CA ARG A 94 -11.81 6.84 17.34
C ARG A 94 -11.43 5.42 17.77
N TYR A 95 -10.24 4.96 17.41
CA TYR A 95 -9.87 3.54 17.55
C TYR A 95 -8.54 3.30 18.25
N ILE A 96 -7.47 4.05 17.90
CA ILE A 96 -6.14 3.82 18.48
C ILE A 96 -6.10 4.33 19.92
N ASP A 97 -6.45 5.59 20.16
CA ASP A 97 -6.43 6.23 21.48
C ASP A 97 -7.46 5.63 22.44
N THR A 98 -8.48 4.95 21.89
CA THR A 98 -9.50 4.23 22.69
C THR A 98 -9.16 2.78 22.98
N GLY A 99 -7.96 2.31 22.56
CA GLY A 99 -7.50 0.94 22.81
C GLY A 99 -8.18 -0.14 21.96
N LYS A 100 -8.95 0.24 20.94
CA LYS A 100 -9.65 -0.71 20.05
C LYS A 100 -8.75 -1.22 18.93
N VAL A 101 -7.75 -0.43 18.53
CA VAL A 101 -6.83 -0.72 17.45
C VAL A 101 -5.39 -0.61 17.95
N ARG A 102 -4.60 -1.62 17.63
CA ARG A 102 -3.14 -1.60 17.61
C ARG A 102 -2.71 -1.28 16.19
N TYR A 103 -2.08 -0.13 16.00
CA TYR A 103 -1.66 0.34 14.69
C TYR A 103 -0.17 0.19 14.52
N ILE A 104 0.25 -0.44 13.42
CA ILE A 104 1.65 -0.71 13.08
C ILE A 104 1.94 -0.01 11.75
N PHE A 105 2.93 0.88 11.77
CA PHE A 105 3.41 1.54 10.56
C PHE A 105 4.68 0.84 10.06
N ARG A 106 4.71 0.52 8.76
CA ARG A 106 5.85 -0.15 8.10
C ARG A 106 6.29 0.59 6.85
N GLU A 107 7.58 0.72 6.71
CA GLU A 107 8.23 1.42 5.62
C GLU A 107 8.08 0.66 4.30
N PHE A 108 7.65 1.39 3.26
CA PHE A 108 7.60 0.88 1.90
C PHE A 108 8.13 1.94 0.92
N PRO A 109 9.44 2.27 0.95
CA PRO A 109 9.99 3.31 0.10
C PRO A 109 9.90 2.93 -1.38
N PHE A 110 9.40 3.85 -2.21
CA PHE A 110 9.43 3.72 -3.67
C PHE A 110 10.75 4.19 -4.27
N ASP A 111 11.44 5.09 -3.57
CA ASP A 111 12.64 5.77 -4.04
C ASP A 111 13.56 6.15 -2.87
N LYS A 112 14.72 6.72 -3.23
CA LYS A 112 15.75 7.10 -2.25
C LYS A 112 15.31 8.24 -1.34
N LEU A 113 14.43 9.15 -1.80
CA LEU A 113 13.92 10.23 -0.96
C LEU A 113 12.96 9.68 0.10
N ALA A 114 12.09 8.75 -0.28
CA ALA A 114 11.24 8.04 0.68
C ALA A 114 12.07 7.31 1.72
N ALA A 115 13.14 6.63 1.32
CA ALA A 115 14.06 5.96 2.25
C ALA A 115 14.73 6.96 3.19
N ALA A 116 15.20 8.10 2.70
CA ALA A 116 15.79 9.16 3.53
C ALA A 116 14.82 9.69 4.60
N GLY A 117 13.55 9.91 4.24
CA GLY A 117 12.51 10.29 5.20
C GLY A 117 12.32 9.26 6.31
N PHE A 118 12.28 7.97 5.95
CA PHE A 118 12.19 6.88 6.94
C PHE A 118 13.44 6.77 7.83
N MET A 119 14.64 6.95 7.26
CA MET A 119 15.88 6.95 8.04
C MET A 119 15.86 8.06 9.10
N LEU A 120 15.37 9.26 8.77
CA LEU A 120 15.19 10.34 9.74
C LEU A 120 14.20 9.97 10.84
N ALA A 121 13.06 9.38 10.47
CA ALA A 121 12.06 8.92 11.44
C ALA A 121 12.62 7.82 12.36
N ARG A 122 13.37 6.84 11.82
CA ARG A 122 14.08 5.81 12.60
C ARG A 122 15.12 6.40 13.55
N CYS A 123 15.90 7.37 13.10
CA CYS A 123 16.84 8.06 13.99
C CYS A 123 16.12 8.78 15.15
N ALA A 124 15.03 9.48 14.85
CA ALA A 124 14.25 10.17 15.87
C ALA A 124 13.65 9.20 16.91
N SER A 125 13.30 7.98 16.50
CA SER A 125 12.71 6.98 17.39
C SER A 125 13.67 6.47 18.46
N LYS A 126 14.98 6.58 18.25
CA LYS A 126 16.00 6.14 19.23
C LYS A 126 15.84 6.83 20.60
N ASP A 127 15.35 8.07 20.61
CA ASP A 127 15.17 8.86 21.82
C ASP A 127 13.70 8.96 22.29
N GLY A 128 12.73 8.54 21.50
CA GLY A 128 11.31 8.74 21.81
C GLY A 128 10.35 7.68 21.29
N GLY A 129 10.87 6.53 20.85
CA GLY A 129 10.05 5.39 20.41
C GLY A 129 9.11 5.70 19.26
N SER A 130 8.01 4.93 19.20
CA SER A 130 7.03 5.00 18.11
C SER A 130 6.31 6.33 18.01
N GLU A 131 6.02 6.99 19.13
CA GLU A 131 5.36 8.31 19.12
C GLU A 131 6.22 9.35 18.40
N ARG A 132 7.52 9.40 18.71
CA ARG A 132 8.45 10.34 18.07
C ARG A 132 8.68 9.98 16.59
N TYR A 133 8.74 8.69 16.27
CA TYR A 133 8.78 8.22 14.90
C TYR A 133 7.58 8.75 14.11
N MET A 134 6.36 8.52 14.62
CA MET A 134 5.13 8.96 13.96
C MET A 134 5.03 10.47 13.83
N ALA A 135 5.47 11.23 14.84
CA ALA A 135 5.50 12.69 14.76
C ALA A 135 6.40 13.19 13.61
N VAL A 136 7.54 12.52 13.35
CA VAL A 136 8.38 12.82 12.17
C VAL A 136 7.67 12.43 10.89
N VAL A 137 7.06 11.24 10.82
CA VAL A 137 6.30 10.74 9.66
C VAL A 137 5.17 11.70 9.28
N GLU A 138 4.32 12.07 10.24
CA GLU A 138 3.21 13.02 10.03
C GLU A 138 3.71 14.38 9.55
N THR A 139 4.81 14.90 10.14
CA THR A 139 5.40 16.17 9.71
C THR A 139 5.97 16.10 8.30
N LEU A 140 6.60 14.98 7.93
CA LEU A 140 7.12 14.77 6.58
C LEU A 140 5.98 14.67 5.55
N PHE A 141 4.89 14.02 5.88
CA PHE A 141 3.70 13.98 5.01
C PHE A 141 3.06 15.35 4.86
N ALA A 142 2.82 16.06 5.94
CA ALA A 142 2.24 17.42 5.92
C ALA A 142 3.09 18.43 5.12
N LYS A 143 4.39 18.18 4.99
CA LYS A 143 5.34 19.01 4.24
C LYS A 143 5.85 18.32 2.96
N GLN A 144 5.16 17.28 2.49
CA GLN A 144 5.66 16.45 1.38
C GLN A 144 5.97 17.28 0.13
N ASN A 145 5.16 18.28 -0.19
CA ASN A 145 5.38 19.16 -1.33
C ASN A 145 6.69 19.95 -1.24
N ASP A 146 7.17 20.25 -0.04
CA ASP A 146 8.36 21.08 0.15
C ASP A 146 9.65 20.31 -0.13
N TRP A 147 9.66 18.98 0.12
CA TRP A 147 10.89 18.19 0.08
C TRP A 147 10.86 17.04 -0.94
N ALA A 148 9.68 16.49 -1.26
CA ALA A 148 9.59 15.33 -2.15
C ALA A 148 9.37 15.69 -3.62
N ILE A 149 8.90 16.90 -3.91
CA ILE A 149 8.50 17.31 -5.28
C ILE A 149 9.44 18.39 -5.85
N GLN A 150 9.98 19.26 -5.00
CA GLN A 150 10.86 20.33 -5.44
C GLN A 150 12.32 19.85 -5.54
N GLY A 151 13.12 20.42 -6.48
CA GLY A 151 14.42 19.90 -6.85
C GLY A 151 15.50 19.84 -5.75
N ASP A 152 15.39 20.62 -4.65
CA ASP A 152 16.24 20.51 -3.47
C ASP A 152 15.46 19.83 -2.32
N ALA A 153 15.73 18.59 -2.08
CA ALA A 153 15.14 17.85 -0.96
C ALA A 153 15.92 18.01 0.35
N VAL A 154 17.23 18.28 0.26
CA VAL A 154 18.12 18.23 1.44
C VAL A 154 17.83 19.37 2.42
N THR A 155 17.68 20.59 1.91
CA THR A 155 17.44 21.78 2.76
C THR A 155 16.11 21.68 3.51
N PRO A 156 14.96 21.36 2.86
CA PRO A 156 13.70 21.17 3.57
C PRO A 156 13.74 20.01 4.58
N LEU A 157 14.32 18.85 4.21
CA LEU A 157 14.46 17.72 5.14
C LEU A 157 15.30 18.07 6.37
N LYS A 158 16.41 18.80 6.18
CA LYS A 158 17.25 19.28 7.28
C LYS A 158 16.48 20.26 8.19
N ASN A 159 15.69 21.15 7.63
CA ASN A 159 14.86 22.09 8.38
C ASN A 159 13.76 21.37 9.19
N ILE A 160 13.17 20.32 8.63
CA ILE A 160 12.23 19.47 9.36
C ILE A 160 12.95 18.71 10.47
N ALA A 161 14.09 18.08 10.20
CA ALA A 161 14.87 17.35 11.20
C ALA A 161 15.29 18.23 12.38
N LYS A 162 15.66 19.49 12.14
CA LYS A 162 15.98 20.47 13.20
C LYS A 162 14.83 20.71 14.19
N GLN A 163 13.57 20.61 13.76
CA GLN A 163 12.40 20.72 14.63
C GLN A 163 12.32 19.56 15.65
N PHE A 164 12.96 18.44 15.32
CA PHE A 164 13.09 17.26 16.18
C PHE A 164 14.44 17.17 16.88
N GLY A 165 15.22 18.28 16.91
CA GLY A 165 16.47 18.37 17.66
C GLY A 165 17.70 17.82 16.95
N PHE A 166 17.62 17.53 15.65
CA PHE A 166 18.80 17.12 14.89
C PHE A 166 19.78 18.28 14.71
N THR A 167 21.07 18.01 14.91
CA THR A 167 22.17 18.85 14.44
C THR A 167 22.50 18.50 12.99
N ASP A 168 23.33 19.30 12.34
CA ASP A 168 23.82 18.99 10.99
C ASP A 168 24.61 17.68 10.95
N GLU A 169 25.40 17.40 12.01
CA GLU A 169 26.16 16.16 12.15
C GLU A 169 25.26 14.95 12.33
N SER A 170 24.27 15.01 13.23
CA SER A 170 23.34 13.89 13.46
C SER A 170 22.42 13.64 12.27
N PHE A 171 22.01 14.70 11.56
CA PHE A 171 21.28 14.58 10.29
C PHE A 171 22.09 13.80 9.24
N ASN A 172 23.35 14.18 9.02
CA ASN A 172 24.21 13.52 8.05
C ASN A 172 24.52 12.08 8.48
N ALA A 173 24.83 11.84 9.75
CA ALA A 173 25.07 10.50 10.28
C ALA A 173 23.86 9.58 10.07
N CYS A 174 22.65 10.12 10.28
CA CYS A 174 21.41 9.40 10.06
C CYS A 174 21.23 8.98 8.61
N LEU A 175 21.39 9.89 7.65
CA LEU A 175 21.19 9.61 6.23
C LEU A 175 22.31 8.75 5.59
N THR A 176 23.41 8.52 6.30
CA THR A 176 24.52 7.64 5.88
C THR A 176 24.54 6.30 6.62
N ASP A 177 23.59 6.05 7.52
CA ASP A 177 23.46 4.76 8.23
C ASP A 177 22.99 3.66 7.28
N GLN A 178 23.94 2.95 6.68
CA GLN A 178 23.67 1.87 5.75
C GLN A 178 22.91 0.70 6.38
N LYS A 179 23.08 0.46 7.69
CA LYS A 179 22.32 -0.59 8.39
C LYS A 179 20.83 -0.26 8.41
N THR A 180 20.47 0.95 8.84
CA THR A 180 19.06 1.39 8.86
C THR A 180 18.46 1.38 7.45
N LEU A 181 19.20 1.79 6.41
CA LEU A 181 18.73 1.70 5.03
C LEU A 181 18.43 0.25 4.62
N ASN A 182 19.35 -0.67 4.86
CA ASN A 182 19.19 -2.09 4.53
C ASN A 182 17.98 -2.70 5.27
N ASP A 183 17.76 -2.33 6.52
CA ASP A 183 16.65 -2.83 7.33
C ASP A 183 15.29 -2.34 6.81
N ILE A 184 15.20 -1.07 6.39
CA ILE A 184 14.02 -0.51 5.72
C ILE A 184 13.74 -1.23 4.39
N GLU A 185 14.77 -1.45 3.58
CA GLU A 185 14.64 -2.21 2.33
C GLU A 185 14.20 -3.66 2.57
N ALA A 186 14.67 -4.30 3.63
CA ALA A 186 14.25 -5.65 4.01
C ALA A 186 12.75 -5.70 4.36
N VAL A 187 12.21 -4.71 5.06
CA VAL A 187 10.77 -4.58 5.34
C VAL A 187 9.98 -4.48 4.03
N ARG A 188 10.41 -3.58 3.13
CA ARG A 188 9.78 -3.40 1.81
C ARG A 188 9.82 -4.68 0.98
N ASN A 189 10.98 -5.31 0.85
CA ASN A 189 11.16 -6.49 0.01
C ASN A 189 10.30 -7.65 0.52
N ARG A 190 10.23 -7.87 1.84
CA ARG A 190 9.33 -8.85 2.43
C ARG A 190 7.87 -8.55 2.12
N ALA A 191 7.45 -7.27 2.18
CA ALA A 191 6.09 -6.87 1.86
C ALA A 191 5.72 -7.19 0.39
N VAL A 192 6.64 -6.96 -0.54
CA VAL A 192 6.46 -7.32 -1.96
C VAL A 192 6.39 -8.84 -2.14
N GLU A 193 7.38 -9.56 -1.62
CA GLU A 193 7.57 -10.98 -1.93
C GLU A 193 6.61 -11.91 -1.19
N LYS A 194 6.26 -11.57 0.07
CA LYS A 194 5.48 -12.45 0.95
C LYS A 194 4.05 -12.00 1.16
N LEU A 195 3.78 -10.69 1.04
CA LEU A 195 2.45 -10.12 1.34
C LEU A 195 1.77 -9.54 0.09
N GLY A 196 2.46 -9.56 -1.07
CA GLY A 196 1.94 -9.05 -2.33
C GLY A 196 1.60 -7.55 -2.28
N VAL A 197 2.32 -6.77 -1.46
CA VAL A 197 2.18 -5.31 -1.44
C VAL A 197 2.87 -4.74 -2.67
N ASN A 198 2.13 -4.02 -3.49
CA ASN A 198 2.60 -3.42 -4.75
C ASN A 198 2.20 -1.95 -4.93
N SER A 199 1.50 -1.39 -3.96
CA SER A 199 1.04 0.01 -3.94
C SER A 199 0.92 0.51 -2.51
N THR A 200 0.89 1.85 -2.35
CA THR A 200 0.74 2.50 -1.05
C THR A 200 -0.35 3.57 -1.07
N PRO A 201 -1.03 3.82 0.04
CA PRO A 201 -0.99 2.99 1.25
C PRO A 201 -1.65 1.62 1.03
N THR A 202 -1.14 0.59 1.70
CA THR A 202 -1.78 -0.72 1.79
C THR A 202 -1.92 -1.09 3.25
N PHE A 203 -3.13 -1.47 3.65
CA PHE A 203 -3.47 -1.84 5.02
C PHE A 203 -3.77 -3.34 5.11
N PHE A 204 -3.45 -3.92 6.27
CA PHE A 204 -3.95 -5.22 6.68
C PHE A 204 -4.70 -5.06 8.01
N VAL A 205 -6.03 -5.23 7.98
CA VAL A 205 -6.90 -5.16 9.17
C VAL A 205 -7.16 -6.58 9.63
N ASN A 206 -6.55 -7.02 10.72
CA ASN A 206 -6.54 -8.42 11.18
C ASN A 206 -6.28 -9.42 10.02
N GLY A 207 -5.35 -9.08 9.13
CA GLY A 207 -4.98 -9.90 7.96
C GLY A 207 -5.79 -9.63 6.69
N LYS A 208 -6.91 -8.94 6.76
CA LYS A 208 -7.67 -8.54 5.57
C LYS A 208 -7.02 -7.33 4.90
N LYS A 209 -6.64 -7.50 3.64
CA LYS A 209 -5.97 -6.47 2.84
C LYS A 209 -6.96 -5.41 2.36
N VAL A 210 -6.62 -4.14 2.58
CA VAL A 210 -7.31 -2.96 2.05
C VAL A 210 -6.28 -2.08 1.35
N VAL A 211 -6.55 -1.64 0.13
CA VAL A 211 -5.57 -0.94 -0.71
C VAL A 211 -6.05 0.46 -1.04
N GLY A 212 -5.12 1.41 -0.98
CA GLY A 212 -5.32 2.79 -1.41
C GLY A 212 -5.73 3.72 -0.27
N ASP A 213 -5.77 4.99 -0.60
CA ASP A 213 -6.23 6.08 0.26
C ASP A 213 -7.74 5.97 0.42
N VAL A 214 -8.17 5.37 1.53
CA VAL A 214 -9.56 5.08 1.82
C VAL A 214 -10.09 6.00 2.94
N PRO A 215 -11.36 6.43 2.85
CA PRO A 215 -11.97 7.22 3.92
C PRO A 215 -12.13 6.39 5.19
N ILE A 216 -12.25 7.11 6.34
CA ILE A 216 -12.37 6.47 7.66
C ILE A 216 -13.54 5.46 7.74
N GLU A 217 -14.64 5.70 7.02
CA GLU A 217 -15.81 4.83 7.00
C GLU A 217 -15.49 3.43 6.45
N THR A 218 -14.56 3.35 5.50
CA THR A 218 -14.11 2.07 4.94
C THR A 218 -13.32 1.27 5.99
N LEU A 219 -12.36 1.90 6.68
CA LEU A 219 -11.62 1.26 7.76
C LEU A 219 -12.52 0.95 8.95
N ALA A 220 -13.41 1.87 9.32
CA ALA A 220 -14.36 1.69 10.41
C ALA A 220 -15.24 0.45 10.20
N LYS A 221 -15.76 0.26 8.98
CA LYS A 221 -16.56 -0.93 8.64
C LYS A 221 -15.79 -2.23 8.89
N GLU A 222 -14.51 -2.28 8.48
CA GLU A 222 -13.67 -3.45 8.71
C GLU A 222 -13.36 -3.64 10.21
N ILE A 223 -12.95 -2.58 10.91
CA ILE A 223 -12.65 -2.61 12.34
C ILE A 223 -13.88 -3.08 13.14
N ASP A 224 -15.05 -2.48 12.88
CA ASP A 224 -16.27 -2.77 13.62
C ASP A 224 -16.78 -4.20 13.41
N THR A 225 -16.41 -4.87 12.31
CA THR A 225 -16.69 -6.28 12.10
C THR A 225 -16.00 -7.15 13.17
N TYR A 226 -14.75 -6.86 13.49
CA TYR A 226 -13.99 -7.60 14.49
C TYR A 226 -14.36 -7.20 15.92
N LEU A 227 -14.78 -5.95 16.17
CA LEU A 227 -15.21 -5.49 17.49
C LEU A 227 -16.57 -6.09 17.93
N LYS A 228 -17.40 -6.54 16.98
CA LYS A 228 -18.71 -7.17 17.28
C LYS A 228 -18.62 -8.66 17.55
N THR A 229 -17.54 -9.29 17.15
CA THR A 229 -17.35 -10.75 17.25
C THR A 229 -16.48 -11.19 18.42
N GLY A 230 -15.88 -10.27 19.16
CA GLY A 230 -15.09 -10.48 20.39
C GLY A 230 -15.82 -9.96 21.61
#